data_d3b85f75496708c662c72ffdd6eaea52
#
_entry.id   d3b85f75496708c662c72ffdd6eaea52
#
_cell.length_a   1.000
_cell.length_b   1.000
_cell.length_c   1.000
_cell.angle_alpha   90.00
_cell.angle_beta   90.00
_cell.angle_gamma   90.00
#
_symmetry.space_group_name_H-M   'P 1'
#
loop_
_entity.id
_entity.type
_entity.pdbx_description
1 polymer ?
#
loop_
_entity_poly.entity_id
_entity_poly.type
_entity_poly.pdbx_seq_one_letter_code
_entity_poly.pdbx_strand_id
1 'polypeptide(L)'
;MAYDGFVNYTISKELSPCIIGGKIDSIFEPNNNEIIIGIYNNSSKYALDIVTSSNNYRVCLTQNKKVNPTFAPNFCMVLRKHLLNTRITNLYTLSLERIMIIEFEGHSKSENIGKKKIIIELMGKHSNIILVDSCDVIIDALKHFNNDENSYRSIISGSKYTLPLSSKHDFINLQDEKIFYEDCLNYSKEYNTEKLTDILSNLYTGFSKTLISCLLEKIYIEDFLSENNTSQAMQWSFRP
;
A
#
# COMPACT_ATOMS: atom_id res chain seq x y z
N MET A 1 6.78 -8.71 -11.20
CA MET A 1 6.27 -7.33 -11.25
C MET A 1 6.61 -6.69 -9.90
N ALA A 2 7.20 -5.51 -9.88
CA ALA A 2 7.49 -4.83 -8.63
C ALA A 2 6.15 -4.28 -8.07
N TYR A 3 5.83 -4.61 -6.81
CA TYR A 3 4.69 -4.01 -6.12
C TYR A 3 5.17 -2.69 -5.48
N ASP A 4 5.04 -1.60 -6.21
CA ASP A 4 5.44 -0.27 -5.77
C ASP A 4 4.23 0.59 -5.34
N GLY A 5 4.47 1.85 -5.02
CA GLY A 5 3.42 2.74 -4.54
C GLY A 5 2.36 3.04 -5.59
N PHE A 6 2.72 3.16 -6.86
CA PHE A 6 1.75 3.34 -7.94
C PHE A 6 0.85 2.11 -8.10
N VAL A 7 1.43 0.91 -8.05
CA VAL A 7 0.65 -0.34 -8.07
C VAL A 7 -0.30 -0.39 -6.89
N ASN A 8 0.18 -0.06 -5.67
CA ASN A 8 -0.65 -0.03 -4.47
C ASN A 8 -1.83 0.96 -4.61
N TYR A 9 -1.55 2.16 -5.10
CA TYR A 9 -2.57 3.18 -5.35
C TYR A 9 -3.60 2.71 -6.39
N THR A 10 -3.15 2.17 -7.52
CA THR A 10 -4.04 1.69 -8.60
C THR A 10 -4.94 0.55 -8.10
N ILE A 11 -4.36 -0.42 -7.38
CA ILE A 11 -5.13 -1.53 -6.79
C ILE A 11 -6.16 -0.99 -5.80
N SER A 12 -5.84 0.01 -4.98
CA SER A 12 -6.83 0.60 -4.07
C SER A 12 -8.03 1.20 -4.83
N LYS A 13 -7.80 1.82 -5.98
CA LYS A 13 -8.87 2.37 -6.84
C LYS A 13 -9.71 1.27 -7.50
N GLU A 14 -9.08 0.17 -7.92
CA GLU A 14 -9.76 -0.98 -8.51
C GLU A 14 -10.61 -1.73 -7.47
N LEU A 15 -10.10 -1.90 -6.25
CA LEU A 15 -10.80 -2.60 -5.18
C LEU A 15 -11.97 -1.81 -4.61
N SER A 16 -11.85 -0.48 -4.53
CA SER A 16 -12.82 0.41 -3.86
C SER A 16 -14.27 0.16 -4.31
N PRO A 17 -14.64 0.13 -5.58
CA PRO A 17 -16.02 -0.10 -6.01
C PRO A 17 -16.53 -1.50 -5.68
N CYS A 18 -15.65 -2.48 -5.52
CA CYS A 18 -16.00 -3.85 -5.19
C CYS A 18 -16.28 -4.03 -3.69
N ILE A 19 -15.49 -3.38 -2.82
CA ILE A 19 -15.50 -3.72 -1.40
C ILE A 19 -16.09 -2.65 -0.48
N ILE A 20 -16.09 -1.36 -0.86
CA ILE A 20 -16.68 -0.29 -0.03
C ILE A 20 -18.20 -0.50 0.10
N GLY A 21 -18.72 -0.37 1.32
CA GLY A 21 -20.10 -0.67 1.69
C GLY A 21 -20.34 -2.16 2.00
N GLY A 22 -19.39 -3.02 1.65
CA GLY A 22 -19.49 -4.46 1.85
C GLY A 22 -19.44 -4.87 3.31
N LYS A 23 -20.20 -5.91 3.65
CA LYS A 23 -20.22 -6.53 4.97
C LYS A 23 -19.20 -7.65 5.06
N ILE A 24 -18.44 -7.70 6.14
CA ILE A 24 -17.50 -8.79 6.41
C ILE A 24 -18.28 -10.02 6.87
N ASP A 25 -18.17 -11.11 6.13
CA ASP A 25 -18.87 -12.39 6.43
C ASP A 25 -17.92 -13.47 6.96
N SER A 26 -16.66 -13.44 6.57
CA SER A 26 -15.67 -14.45 6.99
C SER A 26 -14.25 -13.87 7.01
N ILE A 27 -13.39 -14.45 7.86
CA ILE A 27 -11.96 -14.12 7.91
C ILE A 27 -11.19 -15.40 8.15
N PHE A 28 -10.15 -15.61 7.34
CA PHE A 28 -9.27 -16.78 7.38
C PHE A 28 -7.80 -16.34 7.35
N GLU A 29 -6.97 -17.16 7.97
CA GLU A 29 -5.50 -17.05 7.97
C GLU A 29 -4.93 -18.40 7.52
N PRO A 30 -4.80 -18.62 6.19
CA PRO A 30 -4.32 -19.91 5.65
C PRO A 30 -2.90 -20.23 6.07
N ASN A 31 -2.07 -19.21 6.28
CA ASN A 31 -0.68 -19.31 6.74
C ASN A 31 -0.24 -18.02 7.45
N ASN A 32 0.93 -18.04 8.10
CA ASN A 32 1.45 -16.95 8.93
C ASN A 32 1.76 -15.62 8.19
N ASN A 33 1.54 -15.56 6.87
CA ASN A 33 1.80 -14.36 6.07
C ASN A 33 0.59 -13.97 5.22
N GLU A 34 -0.59 -14.48 5.53
CA GLU A 34 -1.74 -14.30 4.64
C GLU A 34 -3.05 -14.24 5.40
N ILE A 35 -3.85 -13.22 5.07
CA ILE A 35 -5.22 -13.07 5.56
C ILE A 35 -6.17 -12.98 4.37
N ILE A 36 -7.26 -13.76 4.42
CA ILE A 36 -8.35 -13.68 3.46
C ILE A 36 -9.60 -13.17 4.15
N ILE A 37 -10.15 -12.06 3.64
CA ILE A 37 -11.38 -11.44 4.17
C ILE A 37 -12.50 -11.68 3.16
N GLY A 38 -13.53 -12.41 3.57
CA GLY A 38 -14.77 -12.59 2.81
C GLY A 38 -15.68 -11.37 2.98
N ILE A 39 -16.14 -10.83 1.87
CA ILE A 39 -16.91 -9.58 1.81
C ILE A 39 -18.17 -9.85 0.97
N TYR A 40 -19.32 -9.47 1.49
CA TYR A 40 -20.59 -9.49 0.77
C TYR A 40 -21.00 -8.05 0.43
N ASN A 41 -21.04 -7.72 -0.84
CA ASN A 41 -21.40 -6.39 -1.33
C ASN A 41 -22.24 -6.48 -2.61
N ASN A 42 -23.32 -5.71 -2.70
CA ASN A 42 -24.18 -5.61 -3.89
C ASN A 42 -24.55 -6.98 -4.47
N SER A 43 -25.04 -7.89 -3.63
CA SER A 43 -25.43 -9.28 -3.99
C SER A 43 -24.27 -10.15 -4.50
N SER A 44 -23.03 -9.68 -4.40
CA SER A 44 -21.83 -10.41 -4.82
C SER A 44 -20.94 -10.75 -3.63
N LYS A 45 -20.22 -11.86 -3.74
CA LYS A 45 -19.21 -12.28 -2.75
C LYS A 45 -17.81 -12.02 -3.30
N TYR A 46 -17.00 -11.35 -2.52
CA TYR A 46 -15.60 -11.09 -2.81
C TYR A 46 -14.73 -11.73 -1.74
N ALA A 47 -13.54 -12.16 -2.11
CA ALA A 47 -12.52 -12.59 -1.18
C ALA A 47 -11.28 -11.70 -1.38
N LEU A 48 -10.99 -10.86 -0.41
CA LEU A 48 -9.81 -10.00 -0.38
C LEU A 48 -8.64 -10.79 0.20
N ASP A 49 -7.63 -11.06 -0.61
CA ASP A 49 -6.40 -11.76 -0.26
C ASP A 49 -5.29 -10.75 0.04
N ILE A 50 -4.79 -10.77 1.27
CA ILE A 50 -3.71 -9.90 1.76
C ILE A 50 -2.52 -10.78 2.10
N VAL A 51 -1.44 -10.68 1.33
CA VAL A 51 -0.23 -11.48 1.49
C VAL A 51 0.94 -10.59 1.91
N THR A 52 1.62 -10.96 3.00
CA THR A 52 2.76 -10.23 3.59
C THR A 52 4.07 -11.01 3.51
N SER A 53 4.15 -12.04 2.64
CA SER A 53 5.40 -12.77 2.43
C SER A 53 6.45 -11.86 1.75
N SER A 54 7.72 -12.00 2.14
CA SER A 54 8.80 -11.10 1.72
C SER A 54 8.98 -10.98 0.20
N ASN A 55 8.71 -12.05 -0.55
CA ASN A 55 8.94 -12.11 -1.99
C ASN A 55 7.67 -12.00 -2.84
N ASN A 56 6.48 -12.04 -2.21
CA ASN A 56 5.20 -12.07 -2.91
C ASN A 56 4.09 -11.33 -2.14
N TYR A 57 4.43 -10.18 -1.56
CA TYR A 57 3.46 -9.34 -0.87
C TYR A 57 2.51 -8.67 -1.88
N ARG A 58 1.22 -8.67 -1.56
CA ARG A 58 0.17 -8.10 -2.42
C ARG A 58 -1.16 -7.98 -1.70
N VAL A 59 -2.03 -7.18 -2.27
CA VAL A 59 -3.47 -7.15 -1.98
C VAL A 59 -4.22 -7.36 -3.28
N CYS A 60 -5.17 -8.29 -3.33
CA CYS A 60 -5.99 -8.53 -4.53
C CYS A 60 -7.30 -9.24 -4.17
N LEU A 61 -8.26 -9.23 -5.09
CA LEU A 61 -9.38 -10.17 -5.01
C LEU A 61 -8.96 -11.54 -5.53
N THR A 62 -9.46 -12.59 -4.90
CA THR A 62 -9.18 -13.97 -5.30
C THR A 62 -10.45 -14.80 -5.37
N GLN A 63 -10.47 -15.77 -6.28
CA GLN A 63 -11.48 -16.82 -6.34
C GLN A 63 -10.92 -18.15 -5.82
N ASN A 64 -9.63 -18.21 -5.55
CA ASN A 64 -8.96 -19.42 -5.11
C ASN A 64 -9.30 -19.74 -3.66
N LYS A 65 -9.87 -20.93 -3.44
CA LYS A 65 -10.06 -21.45 -2.10
C LYS A 65 -8.74 -22.02 -1.59
N LYS A 66 -8.32 -21.59 -0.41
CA LYS A 66 -7.13 -22.12 0.27
C LYS A 66 -7.51 -23.04 1.40
N VAL A 67 -6.63 -23.99 1.69
CA VAL A 67 -6.78 -24.86 2.85
C VAL A 67 -6.46 -24.04 4.10
N ASN A 68 -7.37 -24.04 5.06
CA ASN A 68 -7.19 -23.36 6.33
C ASN A 68 -6.70 -24.34 7.39
N PRO A 69 -5.92 -23.88 8.39
CA PRO A 69 -5.54 -24.71 9.51
C PRO A 69 -6.78 -25.15 10.32
N THR A 70 -6.68 -26.29 10.99
CA THR A 70 -7.77 -26.84 11.83
C THR A 70 -8.18 -25.86 12.94
N PHE A 71 -7.21 -25.15 13.51
CA PHE A 71 -7.43 -24.11 14.51
C PHE A 71 -7.01 -22.76 13.93
N ALA A 72 -7.90 -21.77 14.05
CA ALA A 72 -7.59 -20.42 13.59
C ALA A 72 -6.46 -19.81 14.44
N PRO A 73 -5.42 -19.20 13.82
CA PRO A 73 -4.38 -18.49 14.56
C PRO A 73 -4.92 -17.30 15.36
N ASN A 74 -4.16 -16.86 16.36
CA ASN A 74 -4.61 -15.80 17.28
C ASN A 74 -5.01 -14.52 16.57
N PHE A 75 -4.21 -14.03 15.63
CA PHE A 75 -4.53 -12.80 14.90
C PHE A 75 -5.83 -12.92 14.11
N CYS A 76 -6.08 -14.07 13.46
CA CYS A 76 -7.36 -14.35 12.81
C CYS A 76 -8.54 -14.27 13.78
N MET A 77 -8.39 -14.79 14.99
CA MET A 77 -9.43 -14.73 16.02
C MET A 77 -9.69 -13.32 16.50
N VAL A 78 -8.65 -12.51 16.65
CA VAL A 78 -8.76 -11.07 16.97
C VAL A 78 -9.49 -10.33 15.84
N LEU A 79 -9.09 -10.54 14.58
CA LEU A 79 -9.78 -9.94 13.44
C LEU A 79 -11.25 -10.33 13.40
N ARG A 80 -11.58 -11.61 13.61
CA ARG A 80 -12.97 -12.08 13.67
C ARG A 80 -13.77 -11.41 14.77
N LYS A 81 -13.21 -11.29 15.97
CA LYS A 81 -13.85 -10.63 17.11
C LYS A 81 -14.23 -9.18 16.79
N HIS A 82 -13.36 -8.47 16.09
CA HIS A 82 -13.50 -7.01 15.88
C HIS A 82 -14.15 -6.63 14.55
N LEU A 83 -14.08 -7.47 13.52
CA LEU A 83 -14.49 -7.09 12.16
C LEU A 83 -15.64 -7.91 11.59
N LEU A 84 -15.95 -9.12 12.11
CA LEU A 84 -17.10 -9.86 11.61
C LEU A 84 -18.39 -9.04 11.77
N ASN A 85 -19.19 -9.06 10.72
CA ASN A 85 -20.46 -8.31 10.63
C ASN A 85 -20.31 -6.78 10.54
N THR A 86 -19.11 -6.20 10.56
CA THR A 86 -18.88 -4.79 10.26
C THR A 86 -18.98 -4.51 8.75
N ARG A 87 -19.03 -3.24 8.38
CA ARG A 87 -19.00 -2.76 6.99
C ARG A 87 -17.70 -2.01 6.72
N ILE A 88 -17.18 -2.20 5.52
CA ILE A 88 -16.08 -1.38 5.00
C ILE A 88 -16.65 -0.01 4.65
N THR A 89 -16.12 1.04 5.26
CA THR A 89 -16.54 2.42 5.01
C THR A 89 -15.58 3.15 4.07
N ASN A 90 -14.31 2.77 4.08
CA ASN A 90 -13.31 3.42 3.23
C ASN A 90 -12.15 2.49 2.89
N LEU A 91 -11.49 2.77 1.76
CA LEU A 91 -10.25 2.14 1.31
C LEU A 91 -9.39 3.19 0.64
N TYR A 92 -8.18 3.38 1.12
CA TYR A 92 -7.25 4.37 0.56
C TYR A 92 -5.79 4.00 0.83
N THR A 93 -4.88 4.67 0.13
CA THR A 93 -3.44 4.61 0.36
C THR A 93 -2.95 5.95 0.91
N LEU A 94 -1.86 5.92 1.65
CA LEU A 94 -1.18 7.14 2.07
C LEU A 94 -0.31 7.63 0.91
N SER A 95 -0.85 8.53 0.09
CA SER A 95 -0.19 8.97 -1.13
C SER A 95 0.26 7.76 -1.98
N LEU A 96 1.49 7.78 -2.48
CA LEU A 96 2.13 6.67 -3.20
C LEU A 96 2.96 5.76 -2.28
N GLU A 97 2.70 5.77 -0.97
CA GLU A 97 3.32 4.81 -0.08
C GLU A 97 2.74 3.40 -0.29
N ARG A 98 3.53 2.38 0.06
CA ARG A 98 3.07 0.99 0.04
C ARG A 98 2.30 0.64 1.31
N ILE A 99 1.44 1.56 1.74
CA ILE A 99 0.56 1.44 2.89
C ILE A 99 -0.86 1.59 2.40
N MET A 100 -1.68 0.58 2.62
CA MET A 100 -3.11 0.58 2.30
C MET A 100 -3.91 0.54 3.60
N ILE A 101 -4.94 1.35 3.71
CA ILE A 101 -5.79 1.44 4.90
C ILE A 101 -7.21 1.09 4.52
N ILE A 102 -7.82 0.19 5.28
CA ILE A 102 -9.23 -0.18 5.17
C ILE A 102 -9.91 0.21 6.48
N GLU A 103 -10.94 1.03 6.38
CA GLU A 103 -11.73 1.47 7.53
C GLU A 103 -13.01 0.65 7.63
N PHE A 104 -13.37 0.32 8.86
CA PHE A 104 -14.55 -0.48 9.21
C PHE A 104 -15.39 0.22 10.23
N GLU A 105 -16.70 0.09 10.10
CA GLU A 105 -17.67 0.56 11.07
C GLU A 105 -18.73 -0.53 11.32
N GLY A 106 -19.10 -0.69 12.56
CA GLY A 106 -20.12 -1.68 12.91
C GLY A 106 -20.82 -1.31 14.20
N HIS A 107 -22.11 -1.67 14.25
CA HIS A 107 -22.92 -1.61 15.45
C HIS A 107 -23.25 -3.04 15.88
N SER A 108 -22.81 -3.42 17.07
CA SER A 108 -23.35 -4.59 17.75
C SER A 108 -24.56 -4.17 18.58
N LYS A 109 -25.55 -5.07 18.74
CA LYS A 109 -26.71 -4.79 19.61
C LYS A 109 -26.32 -4.59 21.08
N SER A 110 -25.12 -5.04 21.47
CA SER A 110 -24.65 -4.99 22.86
C SER A 110 -23.47 -4.03 23.09
N GLU A 111 -22.74 -3.65 22.04
CA GLU A 111 -21.57 -2.77 22.16
C GLU A 111 -21.40 -1.92 20.89
N ASN A 112 -21.03 -0.67 21.08
CA ASN A 112 -20.63 0.21 19.99
C ASN A 112 -19.23 -0.26 19.53
N ILE A 113 -19.15 -1.09 18.48
CA ILE A 113 -17.89 -1.63 17.98
C ILE A 113 -16.95 -0.49 17.53
N GLY A 114 -17.53 0.70 17.28
CA GLY A 114 -16.78 1.89 16.87
C GLY A 114 -16.11 1.74 15.52
N LYS A 115 -15.33 2.73 15.16
CA LYS A 115 -14.50 2.70 13.95
C LYS A 115 -13.20 1.96 14.24
N LYS A 116 -12.78 1.12 13.30
CA LYS A 116 -11.50 0.40 13.32
C LYS A 116 -10.84 0.48 11.97
N LYS A 117 -9.54 0.27 11.94
CA LYS A 117 -8.79 0.25 10.69
C LYS A 117 -7.90 -0.98 10.63
N ILE A 118 -7.78 -1.56 9.45
CA ILE A 118 -6.65 -2.43 9.10
C ILE A 118 -5.65 -1.58 8.32
N ILE A 119 -4.41 -1.58 8.78
CA ILE A 119 -3.27 -0.95 8.10
C ILE A 119 -2.43 -2.08 7.51
N ILE A 120 -2.27 -2.07 6.19
CA ILE A 120 -1.53 -3.07 5.43
C ILE A 120 -0.24 -2.42 4.93
N GLU A 121 0.88 -2.85 5.45
CA GLU A 121 2.21 -2.40 5.05
C GLU A 121 2.83 -3.44 4.11
N LEU A 122 3.21 -3.04 2.90
CA LEU A 122 3.74 -3.91 1.85
C LEU A 122 5.20 -3.58 1.55
N MET A 123 6.10 -3.94 2.49
CA MET A 123 7.50 -3.51 2.52
C MET A 123 8.47 -4.71 2.56
N GLY A 124 8.27 -5.69 1.69
CA GLY A 124 9.12 -6.88 1.61
C GLY A 124 9.11 -7.67 2.93
N LYS A 125 10.27 -7.92 3.51
CA LYS A 125 10.38 -8.64 4.81
C LYS A 125 9.68 -7.94 5.97
N HIS A 126 9.48 -6.64 5.88
CA HIS A 126 8.79 -5.82 6.88
C HIS A 126 7.29 -5.66 6.61
N SER A 127 6.73 -6.38 5.62
CA SER A 127 5.30 -6.36 5.36
C SER A 127 4.52 -6.87 6.57
N ASN A 128 3.40 -6.19 6.90
CA ASN A 128 2.60 -6.48 8.08
C ASN A 128 1.11 -6.14 7.84
N ILE A 129 0.25 -6.68 8.69
CA ILE A 129 -1.17 -6.35 8.78
C ILE A 129 -1.43 -5.97 10.24
N ILE A 130 -1.94 -4.77 10.47
CA ILE A 130 -2.08 -4.18 11.80
C ILE A 130 -3.53 -3.75 11.99
N LEU A 131 -4.17 -4.22 13.04
CA LEU A 131 -5.51 -3.77 13.43
C LEU A 131 -5.38 -2.67 14.47
N VAL A 132 -5.98 -1.51 14.20
CA VAL A 132 -6.02 -0.38 15.12
C VAL A 132 -7.45 0.08 15.41
N ASP A 133 -7.62 0.75 16.52
CA ASP A 133 -8.88 1.42 16.87
C ASP A 133 -9.00 2.83 16.25
N SER A 134 -10.03 3.55 16.60
CA SER A 134 -10.30 4.92 16.12
C SER A 134 -9.28 5.97 16.57
N CYS A 135 -8.48 5.68 17.59
CA CYS A 135 -7.42 6.53 18.11
C CYS A 135 -6.03 6.14 17.60
N ASP A 136 -5.97 5.22 16.64
CA ASP A 136 -4.74 4.61 16.10
C ASP A 136 -3.93 3.82 17.14
N VAL A 137 -4.62 3.30 18.20
CA VAL A 137 -4.02 2.37 19.15
C VAL A 137 -4.07 0.96 18.56
N ILE A 138 -2.93 0.28 18.56
CA ILE A 138 -2.81 -1.08 18.02
C ILE A 138 -3.60 -2.05 18.91
N ILE A 139 -4.58 -2.71 18.31
CA ILE A 139 -5.31 -3.80 18.96
C ILE A 139 -4.48 -5.08 18.86
N ASP A 140 -4.03 -5.39 17.64
CA ASP A 140 -3.17 -6.54 17.37
C ASP A 140 -2.52 -6.41 15.97
N ALA A 141 -1.55 -7.27 15.68
CA ALA A 141 -0.87 -7.31 14.40
C ALA A 141 -0.46 -8.74 14.01
N LEU A 142 -0.33 -8.99 12.70
CA LEU A 142 0.12 -10.29 12.20
C LEU A 142 1.57 -10.59 12.65
N LYS A 143 2.42 -9.55 12.69
CA LYS A 143 3.80 -9.64 13.16
C LYS A 143 4.05 -8.58 14.23
N HIS A 144 4.51 -9.02 15.40
CA HIS A 144 4.86 -8.12 16.51
C HIS A 144 6.36 -7.89 16.53
N PHE A 145 6.74 -6.66 16.85
CA PHE A 145 8.13 -6.33 17.18
C PHE A 145 8.19 -5.17 18.18
N ASN A 146 9.13 -5.27 19.10
CA ASN A 146 9.42 -4.23 20.05
C ASN A 146 10.47 -3.26 19.50
N ASN A 147 10.56 -2.08 20.11
CA ASN A 147 11.70 -1.20 19.93
C ASN A 147 12.94 -1.88 20.49
N ASP A 148 13.81 -2.36 19.61
CA ASP A 148 15.22 -2.52 19.98
C ASP A 148 15.87 -1.14 19.94
N GLU A 149 17.04 -0.97 20.59
CA GLU A 149 17.71 0.34 20.76
C GLU A 149 17.92 1.15 19.47
N ASN A 150 17.76 0.52 18.30
CA ASN A 150 17.90 1.12 16.98
C ASN A 150 16.58 1.28 16.19
N SER A 151 15.41 1.00 16.79
CA SER A 151 14.11 1.08 16.12
C SER A 151 13.28 2.22 16.72
N TYR A 152 12.82 3.15 15.88
CA TYR A 152 11.99 4.29 16.30
C TYR A 152 10.50 3.92 16.49
N ARG A 153 10.07 2.69 16.14
CA ARG A 153 8.67 2.24 16.26
C ARG A 153 8.56 0.83 16.80
N SER A 154 7.48 0.58 17.53
CA SER A 154 7.09 -0.75 17.97
C SER A 154 5.70 -1.10 17.42
N ILE A 155 5.47 -2.38 17.15
CA ILE A 155 4.15 -2.91 16.76
C ILE A 155 3.77 -3.95 17.82
N ILE A 156 3.17 -3.46 18.89
CA ILE A 156 2.65 -4.28 20.00
C ILE A 156 1.26 -3.78 20.38
N SER A 157 0.44 -4.67 20.91
CA SER A 157 -0.90 -4.31 21.39
C SER A 157 -0.84 -3.25 22.48
N GLY A 158 -1.70 -2.24 22.38
CA GLY A 158 -1.77 -1.10 23.29
C GLY A 158 -0.85 0.08 22.95
N SER A 159 0.12 -0.08 22.05
CA SER A 159 0.95 1.05 21.59
C SER A 159 0.21 1.86 20.50
N LYS A 160 0.57 3.14 20.37
CA LYS A 160 0.07 3.96 19.26
C LYS A 160 0.78 3.58 17.97
N TYR A 161 0.01 3.39 16.91
CA TYR A 161 0.58 3.17 15.58
C TYR A 161 1.33 4.41 15.10
N THR A 162 2.54 4.22 14.61
CA THR A 162 3.36 5.23 13.96
C THR A 162 3.72 4.78 12.57
N LEU A 163 3.68 5.70 11.62
CA LEU A 163 4.07 5.42 10.23
C LEU A 163 5.55 5.03 10.13
N PRO A 164 5.90 4.15 9.19
CA PRO A 164 7.29 3.96 8.82
C PRO A 164 7.91 5.29 8.37
N LEU A 165 9.15 5.57 8.80
CA LEU A 165 9.87 6.74 8.34
C LEU A 165 10.17 6.59 6.84
N SER A 166 9.85 7.63 6.09
CA SER A 166 10.27 7.80 4.72
C SER A 166 11.03 9.13 4.62
N SER A 167 12.22 9.10 4.02
CA SER A 167 12.99 10.31 3.69
C SER A 167 12.63 10.85 2.30
N LYS A 168 11.70 10.16 1.60
CA LYS A 168 11.34 10.51 0.22
C LYS A 168 10.22 11.53 0.19
N HIS A 169 10.26 12.39 -0.81
CA HIS A 169 9.24 13.39 -1.05
C HIS A 169 7.96 12.75 -1.60
N ASP A 170 6.83 13.36 -1.30
CA ASP A 170 5.55 12.96 -1.85
C ASP A 170 5.35 13.55 -3.25
N PHE A 171 5.38 12.70 -4.26
CA PHE A 171 5.24 13.12 -5.65
C PHE A 171 3.85 13.66 -5.99
N ILE A 172 2.77 13.13 -5.38
CA ILE A 172 1.39 13.58 -5.67
C ILE A 172 1.18 15.03 -5.21
N ASN A 173 1.81 15.41 -4.11
CA ASN A 173 1.68 16.75 -3.55
C ASN A 173 2.69 17.76 -4.12
N LEU A 174 3.47 17.35 -5.11
CA LEU A 174 4.38 18.24 -5.81
C LEU A 174 3.58 19.22 -6.67
N GLN A 175 3.57 20.50 -6.28
CA GLN A 175 2.75 21.54 -6.93
C GLN A 175 3.51 22.37 -7.96
N ASP A 176 4.84 22.29 -7.98
CA ASP A 176 5.69 23.13 -8.82
C ASP A 176 6.75 22.30 -9.56
N GLU A 177 6.73 22.40 -10.87
CA GLU A 177 7.70 21.77 -11.78
C GLU A 177 9.15 22.21 -11.48
N LYS A 178 9.33 23.47 -11.04
CA LYS A 178 10.65 23.99 -10.70
C LYS A 178 11.24 23.30 -9.49
N ILE A 179 10.43 23.02 -8.47
CA ILE A 179 10.86 22.29 -7.27
C ILE A 179 11.32 20.90 -7.66
N PHE A 180 10.55 20.21 -8.52
CA PHE A 180 10.94 18.90 -9.04
C PHE A 180 12.31 18.92 -9.73
N TYR A 181 12.52 19.91 -10.58
CA TYR A 181 13.77 20.04 -11.32
C TYR A 181 14.96 20.36 -10.40
N GLU A 182 14.78 21.27 -9.44
CA GLU A 182 15.79 21.62 -8.45
C GLU A 182 16.15 20.43 -7.54
N ASP A 183 15.17 19.68 -7.06
CA ASP A 183 15.37 18.48 -6.26
C ASP A 183 16.21 17.43 -7.03
N CYS A 184 15.85 17.18 -8.29
CA CYS A 184 16.59 16.26 -9.14
C CYS A 184 18.04 16.69 -9.38
N LEU A 185 18.26 17.99 -9.65
CA LEU A 185 19.60 18.55 -9.84
C LEU A 185 20.44 18.49 -8.56
N ASN A 186 19.87 18.81 -7.41
CA ASN A 186 20.55 18.79 -6.13
C ASN A 186 20.96 17.36 -5.78
N TYR A 187 20.04 16.39 -5.94
CA TYR A 187 20.34 14.98 -5.72
C TYR A 187 21.44 14.47 -6.66
N SER A 188 21.36 14.82 -7.94
CA SER A 188 22.37 14.45 -8.94
C SER A 188 23.77 14.91 -8.53
N LYS A 189 23.91 16.18 -8.05
CA LYS A 189 25.18 16.74 -7.59
C LYS A 189 25.67 16.10 -6.30
N GLU A 190 24.78 15.91 -5.32
CA GLU A 190 25.14 15.36 -4.00
C GLU A 190 25.64 13.90 -4.10
N TYR A 191 24.96 13.08 -4.90
CA TYR A 191 25.27 11.65 -5.04
C TYR A 191 26.06 11.30 -6.29
N ASN A 192 26.48 12.29 -7.08
CA ASN A 192 27.25 12.14 -8.32
C ASN A 192 26.64 11.09 -9.27
N THR A 193 25.32 11.19 -9.50
CA THR A 193 24.58 10.30 -10.38
C THR A 193 23.77 11.07 -11.41
N GLU A 194 23.87 10.64 -12.69
CA GLU A 194 23.09 11.21 -13.80
C GLU A 194 21.91 10.31 -14.20
N LYS A 195 21.81 9.13 -13.58
CA LYS A 195 20.74 8.17 -13.91
C LYS A 195 19.40 8.60 -13.29
N LEU A 196 18.49 9.05 -14.13
CA LEU A 196 17.16 9.49 -13.72
C LEU A 196 16.39 8.39 -12.96
N THR A 197 16.61 7.11 -13.29
CA THR A 197 16.05 5.98 -12.54
C THR A 197 16.50 5.94 -11.08
N ASP A 198 17.77 6.27 -10.81
CA ASP A 198 18.31 6.30 -9.45
C ASP A 198 17.82 7.56 -8.71
N ILE A 199 17.85 8.71 -9.39
CA ILE A 199 17.38 9.99 -8.85
C ILE A 199 15.92 9.85 -8.40
N LEU A 200 15.00 9.55 -9.31
CA LEU A 200 13.57 9.49 -9.01
C LEU A 200 13.20 8.40 -8.02
N SER A 201 13.81 7.21 -8.13
CA SER A 201 13.52 6.11 -7.20
C SER A 201 13.96 6.37 -5.77
N ASN A 202 14.93 7.26 -5.56
CA ASN A 202 15.43 7.62 -4.23
C ASN A 202 14.79 8.88 -3.67
N LEU A 203 14.50 9.88 -4.51
CA LEU A 203 13.88 11.13 -4.08
C LEU A 203 12.41 11.02 -3.76
N TYR A 204 11.65 10.29 -4.58
CA TYR A 204 10.18 10.30 -4.50
C TYR A 204 9.60 8.96 -4.09
N THR A 205 8.52 9.01 -3.31
CA THR A 205 7.74 7.82 -2.96
C THR A 205 7.00 7.29 -4.18
N GLY A 206 6.77 5.97 -4.19
CA GLY A 206 5.97 5.31 -5.22
C GLY A 206 6.72 4.86 -6.46
N PHE A 207 7.89 5.40 -6.74
CA PHE A 207 8.65 5.04 -7.93
C PHE A 207 9.54 3.82 -7.71
N SER A 208 9.30 2.76 -8.49
CA SER A 208 10.28 1.68 -8.68
C SER A 208 11.15 1.97 -9.90
N LYS A 209 12.40 1.48 -9.90
CA LYS A 209 13.28 1.62 -11.07
C LYS A 209 12.65 1.05 -12.34
N THR A 210 11.92 -0.06 -12.23
CA THR A 210 11.20 -0.67 -13.34
C THR A 210 10.12 0.24 -13.89
N LEU A 211 9.30 0.86 -13.01
CA LEU A 211 8.27 1.80 -13.43
C LEU A 211 8.89 3.01 -14.16
N ILE A 212 9.96 3.58 -13.60
CA ILE A 212 10.64 4.73 -14.21
C ILE A 212 11.17 4.36 -15.60
N SER A 213 11.84 3.20 -15.75
CA SER A 213 12.33 2.76 -17.05
C SER A 213 11.20 2.64 -18.08
N CYS A 214 10.06 2.03 -17.71
CA CYS A 214 8.91 1.93 -18.59
C CYS A 214 8.32 3.30 -18.96
N LEU A 215 8.27 4.24 -18.02
CA LEU A 215 7.79 5.60 -18.29
C LEU A 215 8.72 6.36 -19.24
N LEU A 216 10.04 6.26 -19.03
CA LEU A 216 11.03 6.88 -19.90
C LEU A 216 10.98 6.32 -21.32
N GLU A 217 10.86 5.00 -21.47
CA GLU A 217 10.69 4.36 -22.78
C GLU A 217 9.42 4.88 -23.49
N LYS A 218 8.32 5.02 -22.77
CA LYS A 218 7.07 5.52 -23.33
C LYS A 218 7.16 6.99 -23.76
N ILE A 219 7.74 7.84 -22.93
CA ILE A 219 7.97 9.27 -23.26
C ILE A 219 8.85 9.38 -24.50
N TYR A 220 9.94 8.60 -24.58
CA TYR A 220 10.85 8.62 -25.72
C TYR A 220 10.16 8.21 -27.04
N ILE A 221 9.25 7.23 -26.98
CA ILE A 221 8.44 6.82 -28.15
C ILE A 221 7.46 7.92 -28.56
N GLU A 222 6.79 8.54 -27.60
CA GLU A 222 5.83 9.63 -27.86
C GLU A 222 6.53 10.86 -28.46
N ASP A 223 7.69 11.25 -27.96
CA ASP A 223 8.50 12.33 -28.51
C ASP A 223 8.97 12.00 -29.94
N PHE A 224 9.47 10.79 -30.17
CA PHE A 224 9.87 10.33 -31.51
C PHE A 224 8.71 10.36 -32.51
N LEU A 225 7.51 9.97 -32.10
CA LEU A 225 6.31 10.03 -32.94
C LEU A 225 5.83 11.47 -33.16
N SER A 226 6.00 12.36 -32.19
CA SER A 226 5.62 13.78 -32.31
C SER A 226 6.60 14.55 -33.19
N GLU A 227 7.89 14.31 -33.11
CA GLU A 227 8.92 14.93 -33.96
C GLU A 227 8.76 14.56 -35.45
N ASN A 228 8.28 13.34 -35.73
CA ASN A 228 7.96 12.94 -37.11
C ASN A 228 6.66 13.56 -37.65
N ASN A 229 5.85 14.19 -36.82
CA ASN A 229 4.60 14.88 -37.21
C ASN A 229 4.69 16.41 -37.19
N THR A 230 5.74 17.00 -36.63
CA THR A 230 5.92 18.48 -36.57
C THR A 230 7.39 18.86 -36.72
N SER A 231 7.72 19.47 -37.84
CA SER A 231 8.98 20.21 -38.01
C SER A 231 8.94 21.47 -37.16
N GLN A 232 9.23 21.37 -35.90
CA GLN A 232 9.71 22.39 -34.96
C GLN A 232 9.31 21.99 -33.51
N ALA A 233 10.17 21.31 -32.78
CA ALA A 233 10.08 21.25 -31.34
C ALA A 233 11.48 21.19 -30.71
N MET A 234 11.62 21.95 -29.66
CA MET A 234 12.84 22.25 -28.92
C MET A 234 13.61 20.99 -28.49
N GLN A 235 14.91 21.06 -28.72
CA GLN A 235 15.88 20.08 -28.28
C GLN A 235 15.90 19.97 -26.74
N TRP A 236 15.41 18.86 -26.22
CA TRP A 236 15.80 18.35 -24.89
C TRP A 236 16.77 17.21 -25.10
N SER A 237 18.05 17.49 -25.07
CA SER A 237 19.09 16.48 -25.13
C SER A 237 19.41 15.97 -23.73
N PHE A 238 18.72 14.92 -23.28
CA PHE A 238 19.28 14.00 -22.29
C PHE A 238 19.87 12.82 -23.05
N ARG A 239 21.17 12.70 -23.03
CA ARG A 239 21.88 11.52 -23.53
C ARG A 239 21.82 10.41 -22.49
N PRO A 240 21.72 9.11 -22.93
CA PRO A 240 21.68 7.93 -22.06
C PRO A 240 22.97 7.70 -21.29
#